data_6ea822e179c6da0fb51758e94d52a6f0
#
_entry.id   6ea822e179c6da0fb51758e94d52a6f0
#
_cell.length_a   1.000
_cell.length_b   1.000
_cell.length_c   1.000
_cell.angle_alpha   90.00
_cell.angle_beta   90.00
_cell.angle_gamma   90.00
#
_symmetry.space_group_name_H-M   'P 1'
#
loop_
_entity.id
_entity.type
_entity.pdbx_description
1 polymer ?
#
loop_
_entity_poly.entity_id
_entity_poly.type
_entity_poly.pdbx_seq_one_letter_code
_entity_poly.pdbx_strand_id
1 'polypeptide(L)'
;MKQKHILKWLGIALGVYLFYAVLTAVFVPLPQKEATGELWSQYEARLSEDASQERVRSIEDTDSALLWRLQLIESAEREVIFSTFDLRADGSGQDLMAALYGAAQRGVRVRVIVDGLNGFLHLQNSGVLRALAAEENVEVRFYDPIDLLRPWKLNYRLHDKYLIADGSKYILGGRNSNDLFLGSYQENQNIDRDVLVVSDGGEGSSVSQLLTYFESVWSQPENKTITGKTSSQTDALQERYAALCAVHGKELAAVDWEVETAAVTHVSLLSGSPRAEAKAPELWDALVRLMAQGDDVLLQTPYIICNDKMYNDLEALAETRQLRVLTNAVENGANPSGCSDYLREKQNILSRGVDVYEVVCGQSLHTKTILIGNDLSVVGSFNADMRSAYLDTELMLVIESEEVNAALRQESVQYIDQSRLALHDGGTEYGARFEEMTLPWAKRALYTALSFLQRLIRHLL
;
A
#
# COMPACT_ATOMS: atom_id res chain seq x y z
N MET A 1 4.67 -51.50 16.22
CA MET A 1 3.40 -51.41 15.46
C MET A 1 2.57 -50.16 15.83
N LYS A 2 2.28 -49.88 17.09
CA LYS A 2 1.46 -48.71 17.51
C LYS A 2 1.96 -47.33 16.97
N GLN A 3 3.27 -47.09 16.95
CA GLN A 3 3.85 -45.82 16.50
C GLN A 3 3.64 -45.59 14.96
N LYS A 4 3.73 -46.62 14.14
CA LYS A 4 3.43 -46.54 12.69
C LYS A 4 1.95 -46.24 12.42
N HIS A 5 1.03 -46.75 13.24
CA HIS A 5 -0.39 -46.44 13.14
C HIS A 5 -0.69 -45.00 13.54
N ILE A 6 -0.07 -44.49 14.60
CA ILE A 6 -0.22 -43.09 15.04
C ILE A 6 0.28 -42.15 13.96
N LEU A 7 1.48 -42.36 13.40
CA LEU A 7 2.02 -41.54 12.31
C LEU A 7 1.12 -41.57 11.05
N LYS A 8 0.53 -42.75 10.72
CA LYS A 8 -0.43 -42.84 9.60
C LYS A 8 -1.67 -41.98 9.84
N TRP A 9 -2.27 -42.05 11.03
CA TRP A 9 -3.46 -41.26 11.35
C TRP A 9 -3.16 -39.75 11.44
N LEU A 10 -2.00 -39.35 11.95
CA LEU A 10 -1.54 -37.97 11.93
C LEU A 10 -1.35 -37.48 10.49
N GLY A 11 -0.79 -38.28 9.61
CA GLY A 11 -0.66 -37.95 8.17
C GLY A 11 -2.01 -37.80 7.49
N ILE A 12 -2.98 -38.66 7.78
CA ILE A 12 -4.35 -38.56 7.25
C ILE A 12 -5.03 -37.28 7.78
N ALA A 13 -4.94 -37.02 9.08
CA ALA A 13 -5.52 -35.81 9.68
C ALA A 13 -4.92 -34.52 9.08
N LEU A 14 -3.61 -34.50 8.92
CA LEU A 14 -2.93 -33.38 8.25
C LEU A 14 -3.39 -33.21 6.80
N GLY A 15 -3.51 -34.32 6.04
CA GLY A 15 -4.02 -34.29 4.66
C GLY A 15 -5.44 -33.74 4.55
N VAL A 16 -6.33 -34.18 5.45
CA VAL A 16 -7.71 -33.68 5.54
C VAL A 16 -7.73 -32.18 5.89
N TYR A 17 -6.91 -31.77 6.85
CA TYR A 17 -6.82 -30.36 7.21
C TYR A 17 -6.27 -29.49 6.06
N LEU A 18 -5.21 -29.92 5.38
CA LEU A 18 -4.67 -29.20 4.23
C LEU A 18 -5.71 -29.07 3.09
N PHE A 19 -6.45 -30.16 2.83
CA PHE A 19 -7.55 -30.11 1.86
C PHE A 19 -8.63 -29.11 2.27
N TYR A 20 -9.07 -29.12 3.55
CA TYR A 20 -9.99 -28.13 4.10
C TYR A 20 -9.46 -26.72 3.96
N ALA A 21 -8.19 -26.47 4.33
CA ALA A 21 -7.56 -25.17 4.29
C ALA A 21 -7.51 -24.61 2.85
N VAL A 22 -7.05 -25.43 1.89
CA VAL A 22 -7.01 -25.03 0.48
C VAL A 22 -8.42 -24.78 -0.08
N LEU A 23 -9.34 -25.70 0.17
CA LEU A 23 -10.73 -25.58 -0.31
C LEU A 23 -11.37 -24.28 0.20
N THR A 24 -11.29 -24.03 1.50
CA THR A 24 -11.92 -22.83 2.08
C THR A 24 -11.20 -21.54 1.72
N ALA A 25 -9.86 -21.55 1.66
CA ALA A 25 -9.10 -20.37 1.23
C ALA A 25 -9.43 -19.94 -0.21
N VAL A 26 -9.74 -20.89 -1.10
CA VAL A 26 -10.10 -20.60 -2.49
C VAL A 26 -11.58 -20.25 -2.64
N PHE A 27 -12.49 -21.02 -2.04
CA PHE A 27 -13.92 -20.93 -2.36
C PHE A 27 -14.71 -19.98 -1.47
N VAL A 28 -14.27 -19.70 -0.24
CA VAL A 28 -14.98 -18.76 0.65
C VAL A 28 -14.94 -17.32 0.12
N PRO A 29 -13.80 -16.79 -0.40
CA PRO A 29 -13.75 -15.46 -0.98
C PRO A 29 -14.32 -15.36 -2.41
N LEU A 30 -14.68 -16.48 -3.05
CA LEU A 30 -15.11 -16.49 -4.45
C LEU A 30 -16.35 -15.64 -4.76
N PRO A 31 -17.41 -15.61 -3.91
CA PRO A 31 -18.54 -14.72 -4.15
C PRO A 31 -18.13 -13.25 -4.03
N GLN A 32 -18.04 -12.57 -5.17
CA GLN A 32 -17.76 -11.13 -5.22
C GLN A 32 -19.06 -10.35 -5.07
N LYS A 33 -19.04 -9.35 -4.18
CA LYS A 33 -20.17 -8.44 -3.95
C LYS A 33 -20.16 -7.32 -5.00
N GLU A 34 -21.29 -6.68 -5.20
CA GLU A 34 -21.39 -5.47 -6.00
C GLU A 34 -21.23 -4.23 -5.10
N ALA A 35 -20.71 -3.15 -5.66
CA ALA A 35 -20.67 -1.86 -4.97
C ALA A 35 -22.09 -1.28 -4.86
N THR A 36 -22.36 -0.62 -3.74
CA THR A 36 -23.63 0.06 -3.49
C THR A 36 -23.58 1.55 -3.84
N GLY A 37 -22.38 2.10 -4.01
CA GLY A 37 -22.12 3.53 -4.20
C GLY A 37 -22.16 4.33 -2.90
N GLU A 38 -22.17 3.66 -1.74
CA GLU A 38 -22.24 4.33 -0.44
C GLU A 38 -20.99 5.19 -0.19
N LEU A 39 -19.80 4.68 -0.49
CA LEU A 39 -18.56 5.43 -0.32
C LEU A 39 -18.54 6.68 -1.21
N TRP A 40 -19.01 6.56 -2.45
CA TRP A 40 -19.11 7.71 -3.34
C TRP A 40 -20.06 8.78 -2.80
N SER A 41 -21.23 8.39 -2.32
CA SER A 41 -22.20 9.34 -1.75
C SER A 41 -21.66 10.03 -0.49
N GLN A 42 -20.88 9.34 0.33
CA GLN A 42 -20.18 9.93 1.48
C GLN A 42 -19.08 10.91 1.04
N TYR A 43 -18.37 10.61 -0.05
CA TYR A 43 -17.38 11.52 -0.61
C TYR A 43 -18.02 12.80 -1.15
N GLU A 44 -19.09 12.68 -1.97
CA GLU A 44 -19.81 13.85 -2.50
C GLU A 44 -20.38 14.74 -1.39
N ALA A 45 -20.90 14.15 -0.31
CA ALA A 45 -21.38 14.91 0.83
C ALA A 45 -20.29 15.76 1.48
N ARG A 46 -19.08 15.21 1.61
CA ARG A 46 -17.91 15.91 2.18
C ARG A 46 -17.39 17.05 1.30
N LEU A 47 -17.49 16.96 -0.03
CA LEU A 47 -17.12 18.05 -0.93
C LEU A 47 -18.00 19.32 -0.75
N SER A 48 -19.19 19.16 -0.16
CA SER A 48 -20.09 20.29 0.14
C SER A 48 -19.82 20.95 1.49
N GLU A 49 -18.91 20.39 2.31
CA GLU A 49 -18.49 20.98 3.58
C GLU A 49 -17.39 22.03 3.36
N ASP A 50 -17.21 22.94 4.30
CA ASP A 50 -16.14 23.91 4.23
C ASP A 50 -14.78 23.20 4.17
N ALA A 51 -13.97 23.54 3.18
CA ALA A 51 -12.65 22.93 2.99
C ALA A 51 -11.78 23.18 4.22
N SER A 52 -11.22 22.12 4.78
CA SER A 52 -10.18 22.23 5.80
C SER A 52 -8.91 22.82 5.19
N GLN A 53 -8.19 23.64 5.99
CA GLN A 53 -6.89 24.16 5.52
C GLN A 53 -5.84 23.06 5.64
N GLU A 54 -5.60 22.38 4.54
CA GLU A 54 -4.61 21.33 4.45
C GLU A 54 -3.51 21.67 3.47
N ARG A 55 -2.33 21.18 3.76
CA ARG A 55 -1.13 21.36 2.95
C ARG A 55 -0.51 20.01 2.67
N VAL A 56 0.05 19.81 1.49
CA VAL A 56 0.59 18.52 1.07
C VAL A 56 2.01 18.64 0.51
N ARG A 57 2.74 17.52 0.58
CA ARG A 57 4.00 17.28 -0.11
C ARG A 57 4.02 15.86 -0.65
N SER A 58 4.35 15.67 -1.92
CA SER A 58 4.69 14.36 -2.47
C SER A 58 6.09 13.92 -2.04
N ILE A 59 6.28 12.63 -1.79
CA ILE A 59 7.55 12.02 -1.40
C ILE A 59 7.86 10.91 -2.41
N GLU A 60 8.89 11.14 -3.23
CA GLU A 60 9.20 10.27 -4.37
C GLU A 60 10.38 9.35 -4.11
N ASP A 61 11.46 9.84 -3.49
CA ASP A 61 12.66 9.05 -3.24
C ASP A 61 12.64 8.33 -1.89
N THR A 62 13.42 7.25 -1.79
CA THR A 62 13.42 6.34 -0.64
C THR A 62 14.13 6.92 0.58
N ASP A 63 15.15 7.77 0.39
CA ASP A 63 15.87 8.42 1.48
C ASP A 63 15.00 9.48 2.14
N SER A 64 14.40 10.36 1.35
CA SER A 64 13.42 11.32 1.83
C SER A 64 12.24 10.63 2.51
N ALA A 65 11.79 9.49 1.98
CA ALA A 65 10.67 8.74 2.56
C ALA A 65 10.97 8.23 3.97
N LEU A 66 12.20 7.79 4.24
CA LEU A 66 12.62 7.45 5.59
C LEU A 66 12.76 8.70 6.46
N LEU A 67 13.47 9.73 5.97
CA LEU A 67 13.73 10.96 6.72
C LEU A 67 12.43 11.67 7.15
N TRP A 68 11.45 11.81 6.25
CA TRP A 68 10.15 12.41 6.58
C TRP A 68 9.39 11.63 7.66
N ARG A 69 9.49 10.30 7.68
CA ARG A 69 8.92 9.48 8.76
C ARG A 69 9.63 9.73 10.09
N LEU A 70 10.97 9.80 10.09
CA LEU A 70 11.74 10.10 11.28
C LEU A 70 11.42 11.50 11.82
N GLN A 71 11.35 12.51 10.94
CA GLN A 71 10.97 13.89 11.31
C GLN A 71 9.55 13.94 11.89
N LEU A 72 8.60 13.23 11.28
CA LEU A 72 7.23 13.20 11.77
C LEU A 72 7.13 12.57 13.16
N ILE A 73 7.82 11.45 13.40
CA ILE A 73 7.89 10.78 14.71
C ILE A 73 8.58 11.69 15.74
N GLU A 74 9.66 12.36 15.34
CA GLU A 74 10.40 13.25 16.25
C GLU A 74 9.59 14.49 16.63
N SER A 75 8.77 15.02 15.71
CA SER A 75 7.90 16.18 15.94
C SER A 75 6.69 15.89 16.84
N ALA A 76 6.41 14.62 17.14
CA ALA A 76 5.25 14.25 17.94
C ALA A 76 5.45 14.57 19.44
N GLU A 77 4.44 15.18 20.05
CA GLU A 77 4.40 15.56 21.45
C GLU A 77 3.40 14.72 22.28
N ARG A 78 2.37 14.17 21.66
CA ARG A 78 1.27 13.47 22.32
C ARG A 78 1.11 12.02 21.87
N GLU A 79 1.00 11.82 20.56
CA GLU A 79 0.71 10.48 20.01
C GLU A 79 1.31 10.26 18.63
N VAL A 80 1.84 9.05 18.43
CA VAL A 80 2.20 8.50 17.13
C VAL A 80 1.37 7.25 16.85
N ILE A 81 0.72 7.22 15.70
CA ILE A 81 0.01 6.06 15.17
C ILE A 81 0.75 5.57 13.93
N PHE A 82 1.09 4.29 13.87
CA PHE A 82 1.79 3.70 12.75
C PHE A 82 1.08 2.43 12.28
N SER A 83 0.56 2.47 11.05
CA SER A 83 -0.06 1.32 10.37
C SER A 83 0.76 0.95 9.15
N THR A 84 1.05 -0.34 8.96
CA THR A 84 1.83 -0.80 7.82
C THR A 84 1.57 -2.27 7.49
N PHE A 85 1.62 -2.59 6.20
CA PHE A 85 1.47 -3.96 5.71
C PHE A 85 2.71 -4.82 6.00
N ASP A 86 3.89 -4.38 5.58
CA ASP A 86 5.15 -5.14 5.71
C ASP A 86 6.20 -4.29 6.44
N LEU A 87 6.35 -4.55 7.73
CA LEU A 87 7.43 -4.05 8.57
C LEU A 87 8.44 -5.18 8.78
N ARG A 88 9.71 -4.88 8.57
CA ARG A 88 10.81 -5.84 8.81
C ARG A 88 11.78 -5.31 9.86
N ALA A 89 12.52 -6.22 10.49
CA ALA A 89 13.60 -5.86 11.39
C ALA A 89 14.94 -5.74 10.63
N ASP A 90 14.91 -5.14 9.41
CA ASP A 90 16.05 -4.78 8.58
C ASP A 90 16.55 -3.36 8.88
N GLY A 91 17.36 -2.74 8.03
CA GLY A 91 17.96 -1.45 8.29
C GLY A 91 16.95 -0.35 8.58
N SER A 92 16.10 -0.03 7.61
CA SER A 92 15.08 1.03 7.72
C SER A 92 13.99 0.72 8.74
N GLY A 93 13.58 -0.54 8.84
CA GLY A 93 12.58 -0.93 9.84
C GLY A 93 13.09 -0.82 11.27
N GLN A 94 14.38 -1.09 11.50
CA GLN A 94 14.98 -0.84 12.81
C GLN A 94 15.13 0.65 13.10
N ASP A 95 15.38 1.51 12.10
CA ASP A 95 15.38 2.97 12.28
C ASP A 95 14.03 3.48 12.72
N LEU A 96 12.96 3.02 12.04
CA LEU A 96 11.60 3.37 12.43
C LEU A 96 11.28 2.90 13.86
N MET A 97 11.62 1.66 14.21
CA MET A 97 11.39 1.14 15.56
C MET A 97 12.20 1.90 16.62
N ALA A 98 13.43 2.33 16.29
CA ALA A 98 14.26 3.14 17.18
C ALA A 98 13.70 4.57 17.35
N ALA A 99 13.19 5.18 16.30
CA ALA A 99 12.53 6.49 16.38
C ALA A 99 11.24 6.42 17.22
N LEU A 100 10.42 5.36 17.04
CA LEU A 100 9.23 5.11 17.86
C LEU A 100 9.60 4.88 19.34
N TYR A 101 10.71 4.18 19.61
CA TYR A 101 11.27 4.04 20.97
C TYR A 101 11.65 5.42 21.51
N GLY A 102 12.36 6.26 20.73
CA GLY A 102 12.71 7.62 21.13
C GLY A 102 11.48 8.48 21.47
N ALA A 103 10.41 8.39 20.67
CA ALA A 103 9.13 9.04 20.96
C ALA A 103 8.52 8.54 22.28
N ALA A 104 8.55 7.23 22.54
CA ALA A 104 8.08 6.65 23.78
C ALA A 104 8.89 7.17 24.99
N GLN A 105 10.23 7.30 24.87
CA GLN A 105 11.08 7.85 25.93
C GLN A 105 10.77 9.33 26.23
N ARG A 106 10.23 10.08 25.27
CA ARG A 106 9.73 11.45 25.47
C ARG A 106 8.33 11.50 26.11
N GLY A 107 7.69 10.35 26.36
CA GLY A 107 6.35 10.25 26.94
C GLY A 107 5.23 10.27 25.89
N VAL A 108 5.56 10.21 24.61
CA VAL A 108 4.58 10.13 23.52
C VAL A 108 3.92 8.77 23.49
N ARG A 109 2.59 8.72 23.38
CA ARG A 109 1.85 7.47 23.20
C ARG A 109 2.13 6.90 21.81
N VAL A 110 2.49 5.63 21.71
CA VAL A 110 2.81 4.96 20.44
C VAL A 110 1.86 3.80 20.21
N ARG A 111 1.13 3.83 19.09
CA ARG A 111 0.25 2.74 18.66
C ARG A 111 0.71 2.22 17.30
N VAL A 112 1.09 0.95 17.23
CA VAL A 112 1.58 0.30 16.02
C VAL A 112 0.65 -0.85 15.64
N ILE A 113 0.20 -0.89 14.38
CA ILE A 113 -0.52 -2.03 13.84
C ILE A 113 0.15 -2.51 12.55
N VAL A 114 0.40 -3.82 12.50
CA VAL A 114 1.05 -4.49 11.36
C VAL A 114 0.15 -5.61 10.87
N ASP A 115 0.12 -5.86 9.56
CA ASP A 115 -0.58 -7.01 9.01
C ASP A 115 -0.21 -8.32 9.72
N GLY A 116 -1.19 -9.12 10.07
CA GLY A 116 -1.00 -10.29 10.92
C GLY A 116 -0.19 -11.40 10.31
N LEU A 117 -0.26 -11.59 8.97
CA LEU A 117 0.56 -12.59 8.28
C LEU A 117 2.01 -12.10 8.15
N ASN A 118 2.23 -10.86 7.72
CA ASN A 118 3.57 -10.29 7.66
C ASN A 118 4.21 -10.16 9.05
N GLY A 119 3.44 -9.75 10.04
CA GLY A 119 3.87 -9.74 11.44
C GLY A 119 4.31 -11.13 11.92
N PHE A 120 3.56 -12.18 11.57
CA PHE A 120 3.94 -13.55 11.87
C PHE A 120 5.23 -13.98 11.16
N LEU A 121 5.35 -13.69 9.86
CA LEU A 121 6.50 -14.13 9.05
C LEU A 121 7.80 -13.39 9.41
N HIS A 122 7.72 -12.08 9.68
CA HIS A 122 8.91 -11.23 9.80
C HIS A 122 9.20 -10.74 11.22
N LEU A 123 8.18 -10.65 12.09
CA LEU A 123 8.30 -9.93 13.36
C LEU A 123 7.96 -10.74 14.61
N GLN A 124 7.24 -11.87 14.52
CA GLN A 124 6.81 -12.59 15.72
C GLN A 124 7.95 -13.03 16.65
N ASN A 125 9.16 -13.26 16.10
CA ASN A 125 10.37 -13.60 16.83
C ASN A 125 11.36 -12.42 16.93
N SER A 126 10.99 -11.23 16.45
CA SER A 126 11.84 -10.05 16.53
C SER A 126 12.02 -9.60 17.97
N GLY A 127 13.26 -9.66 18.44
CA GLY A 127 13.62 -9.12 19.78
C GLY A 127 13.44 -7.61 19.83
N VAL A 128 13.72 -6.91 18.73
CA VAL A 128 13.60 -5.45 18.60
C VAL A 128 12.15 -5.00 18.75
N LEU A 129 11.20 -5.63 18.03
CA LEU A 129 9.77 -5.31 18.17
C LEU A 129 9.25 -5.57 19.58
N ARG A 130 9.71 -6.68 20.21
CA ARG A 130 9.31 -7.00 21.59
C ARG A 130 9.92 -6.05 22.61
N ALA A 131 11.12 -5.53 22.35
CA ALA A 131 11.73 -4.50 23.17
C ALA A 131 10.95 -3.20 23.08
N LEU A 132 10.58 -2.76 21.86
CA LEU A 132 9.70 -1.61 21.66
C LEU A 132 8.35 -1.78 22.38
N ALA A 133 7.70 -2.93 22.23
CA ALA A 133 6.41 -3.24 22.85
C ALA A 133 6.49 -3.40 24.38
N ALA A 134 7.69 -3.37 25.00
CA ALA A 134 7.88 -3.42 26.44
C ALA A 134 7.78 -2.05 27.12
N GLU A 135 7.83 -0.97 26.32
CA GLU A 135 7.68 0.40 26.85
C GLU A 135 6.23 0.63 27.29
N GLU A 136 6.03 1.33 28.40
CA GLU A 136 4.72 1.47 29.08
C GLU A 136 3.66 2.17 28.21
N ASN A 137 4.08 3.13 27.38
CA ASN A 137 3.22 3.92 26.50
C ASN A 137 3.21 3.44 25.05
N VAL A 138 3.70 2.22 24.78
CA VAL A 138 3.72 1.59 23.45
C VAL A 138 2.76 0.41 23.40
N GLU A 139 1.89 0.39 22.43
CA GLU A 139 1.04 -0.75 22.12
C GLU A 139 1.23 -1.20 20.68
N VAL A 140 1.60 -2.48 20.49
CA VAL A 140 1.77 -3.09 19.17
C VAL A 140 0.72 -4.17 18.96
N ARG A 141 0.02 -4.13 17.82
CA ARG A 141 -0.98 -5.14 17.43
C ARG A 141 -0.66 -5.76 16.08
N PHE A 142 -1.03 -7.03 15.93
CA PHE A 142 -1.13 -7.71 14.64
C PHE A 142 -2.60 -7.76 14.23
N TYR A 143 -2.89 -7.23 13.04
CA TYR A 143 -4.22 -7.23 12.43
C TYR A 143 -4.57 -8.63 11.94
N ASP A 144 -5.71 -9.17 12.39
CA ASP A 144 -6.26 -10.47 11.98
C ASP A 144 -5.16 -11.55 11.79
N PRO A 145 -4.49 -11.99 12.87
CA PRO A 145 -3.40 -12.98 12.78
C PRO A 145 -3.91 -14.34 12.30
N ILE A 146 -2.97 -15.25 11.97
CA ILE A 146 -3.29 -16.58 11.44
C ILE A 146 -4.26 -17.32 12.34
N ASP A 147 -5.41 -17.69 11.79
CA ASP A 147 -6.43 -18.53 12.41
C ASP A 147 -6.51 -19.88 11.69
N LEU A 148 -6.00 -20.93 12.34
CA LEU A 148 -6.00 -22.29 11.77
C LEU A 148 -7.41 -22.87 11.61
N LEU A 149 -8.41 -22.37 12.33
CA LEU A 149 -9.79 -22.82 12.19
C LEU A 149 -10.51 -22.13 11.03
N ARG A 150 -10.05 -20.94 10.66
CA ARG A 150 -10.60 -20.11 9.58
C ARG A 150 -9.51 -19.74 8.55
N PRO A 151 -8.91 -20.74 7.86
CA PRO A 151 -7.76 -20.48 7.00
C PRO A 151 -8.05 -19.55 5.81
N TRP A 152 -9.31 -19.37 5.40
CA TRP A 152 -9.69 -18.38 4.39
C TRP A 152 -9.42 -16.94 4.82
N LYS A 153 -9.31 -16.65 6.13
CA LYS A 153 -8.95 -15.32 6.65
C LYS A 153 -7.53 -14.89 6.27
N LEU A 154 -6.67 -15.83 5.89
CA LEU A 154 -5.36 -15.51 5.31
C LEU A 154 -5.42 -14.67 4.03
N ASN A 155 -6.59 -14.58 3.38
CA ASN A 155 -6.76 -13.73 2.20
C ASN A 155 -7.05 -12.26 2.55
N TYR A 156 -7.47 -11.94 3.78
CA TYR A 156 -7.85 -10.59 4.17
C TYR A 156 -6.68 -9.90 4.88
N ARG A 157 -6.06 -8.92 4.21
CA ARG A 157 -4.84 -8.29 4.69
C ARG A 157 -5.05 -6.83 5.06
N LEU A 158 -4.28 -6.36 6.03
CA LEU A 158 -4.09 -4.94 6.30
C LEU A 158 -3.10 -4.38 5.28
N HIS A 159 -3.60 -3.76 4.20
CA HIS A 159 -2.72 -3.25 3.15
C HIS A 159 -2.47 -1.74 3.25
N ASP A 160 -2.98 -1.10 4.29
CA ASP A 160 -2.77 0.32 4.59
C ASP A 160 -1.32 0.62 4.97
N LYS A 161 -0.86 1.82 4.64
CA LYS A 161 0.47 2.31 5.00
C LYS A 161 0.37 3.80 5.35
N TYR A 162 0.38 4.11 6.64
CA TYR A 162 0.36 5.48 7.12
C TYR A 162 1.03 5.64 8.49
N LEU A 163 1.46 6.87 8.75
CA LEU A 163 2.03 7.31 10.01
C LEU A 163 1.38 8.65 10.38
N ILE A 164 0.80 8.76 11.57
CA ILE A 164 0.13 9.98 12.04
C ILE A 164 0.86 10.50 13.28
N ALA A 165 1.11 11.80 13.36
CA ALA A 165 1.61 12.50 14.53
C ALA A 165 0.57 13.50 15.04
N ASP A 166 0.24 13.39 16.33
CA ASP A 166 -0.61 14.29 17.10
C ASP A 166 -2.00 14.59 16.53
N GLY A 167 -2.46 13.78 15.57
CA GLY A 167 -3.72 13.98 14.87
C GLY A 167 -3.78 15.27 14.04
N SER A 168 -2.62 15.75 13.59
CA SER A 168 -2.50 16.97 12.78
C SER A 168 -1.60 16.81 11.57
N LYS A 169 -0.71 15.85 11.56
CA LYS A 169 0.21 15.56 10.46
C LYS A 169 0.24 14.07 10.18
N TYR A 170 0.33 13.69 8.91
CA TYR A 170 0.46 12.28 8.57
C TYR A 170 1.17 12.07 7.23
N ILE A 171 1.75 10.88 7.06
CA ILE A 171 2.23 10.36 5.78
C ILE A 171 1.35 9.17 5.41
N LEU A 172 0.85 9.13 4.18
CA LEU A 172 0.07 8.02 3.63
C LEU A 172 0.53 7.74 2.20
N GLY A 173 0.62 6.47 1.80
CA GLY A 173 0.99 6.12 0.44
C GLY A 173 1.13 4.62 0.18
N GLY A 174 2.00 4.27 -0.76
CA GLY A 174 2.21 2.89 -1.21
C GLY A 174 3.35 2.16 -0.49
N ARG A 175 4.28 2.88 0.18
CA ARG A 175 5.53 2.32 0.69
C ARG A 175 5.34 1.40 1.88
N ASN A 176 5.89 0.20 1.79
CA ASN A 176 6.10 -0.68 2.95
C ASN A 176 7.28 -0.18 3.79
N SER A 177 7.42 -0.72 5.00
CA SER A 177 8.38 -0.27 6.01
C SER A 177 9.55 -1.24 6.11
N ASN A 178 10.36 -1.29 5.06
CA ASN A 178 11.55 -2.13 4.93
C ASN A 178 12.52 -1.56 3.88
N ASP A 179 13.71 -2.14 3.78
CA ASP A 179 14.83 -1.66 2.95
C ASP A 179 14.53 -1.60 1.45
N LEU A 180 13.50 -2.30 0.96
CA LEU A 180 13.05 -2.20 -0.44
C LEU A 180 12.38 -0.86 -0.76
N PHE A 181 11.93 -0.12 0.26
CA PHE A 181 11.10 1.07 0.10
C PHE A 181 11.63 2.31 0.81
N LEU A 182 12.51 2.16 1.79
CA LEU A 182 12.93 3.25 2.67
C LEU A 182 14.46 3.27 2.87
N GLY A 183 15.04 4.48 2.85
CA GLY A 183 16.46 4.71 3.06
C GLY A 183 17.34 4.20 1.92
N SER A 184 18.64 4.19 2.11
CA SER A 184 19.68 3.73 1.15
C SER A 184 20.31 2.40 1.57
N TYR A 185 19.55 1.49 2.18
CA TYR A 185 20.09 0.23 2.71
C TYR A 185 20.39 -0.82 1.65
N GLN A 186 19.86 -0.67 0.44
CA GLN A 186 20.14 -1.56 -0.69
C GLN A 186 20.04 -0.83 -2.04
N GLU A 187 20.70 -1.38 -3.07
CA GLU A 187 20.80 -0.76 -4.39
C GLU A 187 19.50 -0.87 -5.23
N ASN A 188 18.81 -2.01 -5.14
CA ASN A 188 17.61 -2.28 -5.95
C ASN A 188 16.34 -2.08 -5.13
N GLN A 189 15.90 -0.83 -5.03
CA GLN A 189 14.70 -0.45 -4.33
C GLN A 189 13.52 -0.31 -5.29
N ASN A 190 12.31 -0.41 -4.75
CA ASN A 190 11.09 -0.17 -5.51
C ASN A 190 10.82 1.33 -5.62
N ILE A 191 10.33 1.74 -6.77
CA ILE A 191 9.81 3.08 -7.01
C ILE A 191 8.40 3.15 -6.42
N ASP A 192 8.19 4.03 -5.46
CA ASP A 192 6.86 4.21 -4.87
C ASP A 192 6.65 5.67 -4.45
N ARG A 193 5.44 6.01 -4.03
CA ARG A 193 5.02 7.37 -3.70
C ARG A 193 4.26 7.39 -2.38
N ASP A 194 4.57 8.42 -1.57
CA ASP A 194 3.77 8.79 -0.41
C ASP A 194 3.39 10.27 -0.50
N VAL A 195 2.42 10.66 0.31
CA VAL A 195 2.04 12.06 0.52
C VAL A 195 2.13 12.37 2.01
N LEU A 196 2.86 13.42 2.34
CA LEU A 196 2.81 14.08 3.65
C LEU A 196 1.66 15.10 3.61
N VAL A 197 0.80 15.06 4.60
CA VAL A 197 -0.28 16.02 4.81
C VAL A 197 -0.10 16.71 6.15
N VAL A 198 -0.23 18.02 6.15
CA VAL A 198 -0.31 18.87 7.34
C VAL A 198 -1.70 19.48 7.37
N SER A 199 -2.42 19.26 8.47
CA SER A 199 -3.81 19.67 8.67
C SER A 199 -3.93 20.49 9.94
N ASP A 200 -4.90 21.37 9.99
CA ASP A 200 -5.30 22.08 11.22
C ASP A 200 -6.02 21.14 12.22
N GLY A 201 -6.37 19.92 11.80
CA GLY A 201 -7.02 18.89 12.63
C GLY A 201 -8.51 19.15 12.87
N GLY A 202 -9.13 20.06 12.12
CA GLY A 202 -10.54 20.40 12.22
C GLY A 202 -11.46 19.19 11.90
N GLU A 203 -12.71 19.28 12.37
CA GLU A 203 -13.75 18.32 12.03
C GLU A 203 -13.95 18.31 10.49
N GLY A 204 -14.02 17.14 9.87
CA GLY A 204 -14.09 16.99 8.41
C GLY A 204 -12.73 16.93 7.69
N SER A 205 -11.60 17.30 8.34
CA SER A 205 -10.28 17.20 7.74
C SER A 205 -9.92 15.74 7.36
N SER A 206 -9.01 15.59 6.39
CA SER A 206 -8.55 14.25 5.98
C SER A 206 -7.89 13.49 7.13
N VAL A 207 -7.21 14.18 8.05
CA VAL A 207 -6.62 13.55 9.25
C VAL A 207 -7.70 13.04 10.21
N SER A 208 -8.82 13.77 10.38
CA SER A 208 -9.92 13.31 11.24
C SER A 208 -10.62 12.08 10.64
N GLN A 209 -10.74 12.03 9.32
CA GLN A 209 -11.23 10.85 8.58
C GLN A 209 -10.29 9.66 8.78
N LEU A 210 -8.96 9.88 8.69
CA LEU A 210 -7.95 8.84 8.87
C LEU A 210 -7.92 8.31 10.32
N LEU A 211 -8.07 9.20 11.32
CA LEU A 211 -8.19 8.79 12.73
C LEU A 211 -9.44 7.94 12.97
N THR A 212 -10.59 8.33 12.41
CA THR A 212 -11.82 7.55 12.51
C THR A 212 -11.65 6.17 11.88
N TYR A 213 -11.01 6.10 10.71
CA TYR A 213 -10.68 4.84 10.07
C TYR A 213 -9.74 4.00 10.93
N PHE A 214 -8.64 4.58 11.44
CA PHE A 214 -7.70 3.88 12.32
C PHE A 214 -8.40 3.27 13.54
N GLU A 215 -9.25 4.02 14.24
CA GLU A 215 -9.96 3.50 15.42
C GLU A 215 -10.88 2.31 15.04
N SER A 216 -11.45 2.33 13.85
CA SER A 216 -12.27 1.20 13.36
C SER A 216 -11.43 -0.05 13.05
N VAL A 217 -10.19 0.12 12.54
CA VAL A 217 -9.22 -0.97 12.35
C VAL A 217 -8.68 -1.44 13.70
N TRP A 218 -8.27 -0.51 14.56
CA TRP A 218 -7.64 -0.79 15.85
C TRP A 218 -8.55 -1.56 16.81
N SER A 219 -9.84 -1.23 16.82
CA SER A 219 -10.83 -1.85 17.71
C SER A 219 -11.32 -3.23 17.28
N GLN A 220 -10.84 -3.78 16.15
CA GLN A 220 -11.26 -5.12 15.71
C GLN A 220 -10.91 -6.18 16.78
N PRO A 221 -11.86 -7.03 17.17
CA PRO A 221 -11.66 -8.02 18.24
C PRO A 221 -10.65 -9.12 17.89
N GLU A 222 -10.41 -9.31 16.59
CA GLU A 222 -9.44 -10.29 16.07
C GLU A 222 -7.99 -9.81 16.19
N ASN A 223 -7.76 -8.53 16.40
CA ASN A 223 -6.41 -7.99 16.53
C ASN A 223 -5.72 -8.55 17.78
N LYS A 224 -4.45 -8.89 17.64
CA LYS A 224 -3.67 -9.47 18.72
C LYS A 224 -2.59 -8.51 19.21
N THR A 225 -2.68 -8.11 20.46
CA THR A 225 -1.61 -7.34 21.12
C THR A 225 -0.36 -8.20 21.30
N ILE A 226 0.79 -7.63 20.99
CA ILE A 226 2.10 -8.26 21.13
C ILE A 226 2.64 -7.99 22.53
N THR A 227 2.98 -9.06 23.23
CA THR A 227 3.59 -8.95 24.56
C THR A 227 5.03 -8.49 24.44
N GLY A 228 5.34 -7.37 25.06
CA GLY A 228 6.68 -6.83 25.16
C GLY A 228 7.60 -7.67 26.04
N LYS A 229 8.90 -7.54 25.81
CA LYS A 229 9.95 -8.19 26.61
C LYS A 229 11.20 -7.33 26.62
N THR A 230 11.56 -6.79 27.77
CA THR A 230 12.84 -6.11 28.01
C THR A 230 14.00 -7.09 27.84
N SER A 231 15.01 -6.68 27.09
CA SER A 231 16.20 -7.50 26.78
C SER A 231 17.34 -6.58 26.32
N SER A 232 18.49 -7.16 25.96
CA SER A 232 19.59 -6.42 25.31
C SER A 232 19.18 -5.72 24.01
N GLN A 233 18.04 -6.05 23.45
CA GLN A 233 17.48 -5.33 22.28
C GLN A 233 16.90 -3.97 22.64
N THR A 234 16.59 -3.72 23.90
CA THR A 234 16.22 -2.38 24.41
C THR A 234 17.43 -1.44 24.34
N ASP A 235 18.62 -1.93 24.78
CA ASP A 235 19.85 -1.17 24.68
C ASP A 235 20.20 -0.88 23.18
N ALA A 236 19.99 -1.88 22.32
CA ALA A 236 20.21 -1.72 20.86
C ALA A 236 19.27 -0.68 20.24
N LEU A 237 17.99 -0.60 20.66
CA LEU A 237 17.07 0.45 20.23
C LEU A 237 17.53 1.84 20.66
N GLN A 238 17.97 1.96 21.91
CA GLN A 238 18.48 3.20 22.49
C GLN A 238 19.75 3.67 21.75
N GLU A 239 20.72 2.77 21.52
CA GLU A 239 21.95 3.08 20.80
C GLU A 239 21.64 3.49 19.36
N ARG A 240 20.69 2.80 18.68
CA ARG A 240 20.29 3.13 17.31
C ARG A 240 19.59 4.49 17.23
N TYR A 241 18.68 4.78 18.17
CA TYR A 241 18.05 6.09 18.26
C TYR A 241 19.07 7.21 18.48
N ALA A 242 20.04 7.00 19.39
CA ALA A 242 21.11 7.96 19.62
C ALA A 242 21.97 8.18 18.34
N ALA A 243 22.23 7.12 17.58
CA ALA A 243 22.92 7.22 16.30
C ALA A 243 22.12 8.00 15.26
N LEU A 244 20.80 7.78 15.14
CA LEU A 244 19.92 8.55 14.26
C LEU A 244 19.94 10.05 14.63
N CYS A 245 19.84 10.39 15.91
CA CYS A 245 19.94 11.76 16.38
C CYS A 245 21.33 12.39 16.10
N ALA A 246 22.40 11.61 16.18
CA ALA A 246 23.74 12.09 15.86
C ALA A 246 23.94 12.38 14.36
N VAL A 247 23.34 11.56 13.48
CA VAL A 247 23.44 11.73 12.03
C VAL A 247 22.49 12.80 11.51
N HIS A 248 21.24 12.76 11.93
CA HIS A 248 20.14 13.59 11.39
C HIS A 248 19.67 14.69 12.34
N GLY A 249 20.35 14.91 13.47
CA GLY A 249 19.83 15.80 14.53
C GLY A 249 19.48 17.21 14.08
N LYS A 250 20.17 17.75 13.07
CA LYS A 250 19.84 19.07 12.50
C LYS A 250 18.58 19.05 11.65
N GLU A 251 18.36 17.96 10.93
CA GLU A 251 17.21 17.75 10.06
C GLU A 251 15.97 17.38 10.88
N LEU A 252 16.15 16.66 11.99
CA LEU A 252 15.07 16.26 12.89
C LEU A 252 14.62 17.39 13.82
N ALA A 253 15.50 18.36 14.15
CA ALA A 253 15.30 19.30 15.24
C ALA A 253 14.18 20.33 15.06
N ALA A 254 13.90 20.78 13.83
CA ALA A 254 12.79 21.68 13.52
C ALA A 254 12.48 21.66 12.03
N VAL A 255 11.30 21.19 11.68
CA VAL A 255 10.76 21.26 10.32
C VAL A 255 9.79 22.42 10.25
N ASP A 256 10.01 23.34 9.32
CA ASP A 256 9.02 24.34 8.95
C ASP A 256 8.00 23.70 7.98
N TRP A 257 6.95 23.15 8.56
CA TRP A 257 5.93 22.42 7.81
C TRP A 257 5.22 23.28 6.77
N GLU A 258 5.14 24.59 7.00
CA GLU A 258 4.50 25.52 6.06
C GLU A 258 5.37 25.75 4.83
N VAL A 259 6.68 25.83 5.00
CA VAL A 259 7.65 25.98 3.90
C VAL A 259 7.78 24.68 3.11
N GLU A 260 7.73 23.55 3.80
CA GLU A 260 7.95 22.23 3.20
C GLU A 260 6.72 21.63 2.47
N THR A 261 5.55 22.25 2.59
CA THR A 261 4.30 21.77 2.00
C THR A 261 3.58 22.87 1.22
N ALA A 262 2.84 22.49 0.17
CA ALA A 262 1.99 23.40 -0.60
C ALA A 262 0.55 23.36 -0.08
N ALA A 263 -0.10 24.53 -0.02
CA ALA A 263 -1.54 24.62 0.26
C ALA A 263 -2.34 24.01 -0.90
N VAL A 264 -3.42 23.33 -0.60
CA VAL A 264 -4.30 22.69 -1.59
C VAL A 264 -5.74 23.13 -1.40
N THR A 265 -6.57 22.96 -2.40
CA THR A 265 -7.98 23.32 -2.37
C THR A 265 -8.75 22.39 -1.43
N HIS A 266 -8.52 21.07 -1.58
CA HIS A 266 -9.20 20.07 -0.76
C HIS A 266 -8.38 18.77 -0.68
N VAL A 267 -8.49 18.09 0.48
CA VAL A 267 -7.99 16.71 0.66
C VAL A 267 -9.09 15.86 1.27
N SER A 268 -9.40 14.74 0.65
CA SER A 268 -10.36 13.76 1.18
C SER A 268 -9.75 12.37 1.25
N LEU A 269 -10.14 11.60 2.26
CA LEU A 269 -9.78 10.19 2.37
C LEU A 269 -10.91 9.31 1.82
N LEU A 270 -10.58 8.44 0.86
CA LEU A 270 -11.39 7.30 0.49
C LEU A 270 -10.84 6.06 1.18
N SER A 271 -11.69 5.36 1.92
CA SER A 271 -11.29 4.16 2.66
C SER A 271 -12.19 2.97 2.32
N GLY A 272 -11.59 1.82 2.04
CA GLY A 272 -12.28 0.55 2.00
C GLY A 272 -12.78 0.12 3.39
N SER A 273 -13.57 -0.96 3.44
CA SER A 273 -14.00 -1.53 4.73
C SER A 273 -12.79 -1.93 5.58
N PRO A 274 -12.74 -1.57 6.89
CA PRO A 274 -11.64 -1.92 7.79
C PRO A 274 -11.64 -3.39 8.23
N ARG A 275 -12.68 -4.17 7.87
CA ARG A 275 -12.87 -5.53 8.37
C ARG A 275 -12.10 -6.58 7.58
N ALA A 276 -11.63 -7.63 8.28
CA ALA A 276 -11.02 -8.82 7.69
C ALA A 276 -12.09 -9.79 7.14
N GLU A 277 -12.73 -9.39 6.04
CA GLU A 277 -13.78 -10.15 5.34
C GLU A 277 -13.81 -9.80 3.85
N ALA A 278 -14.53 -10.60 3.05
CA ALA A 278 -14.78 -10.25 1.65
C ALA A 278 -15.67 -8.99 1.56
N LYS A 279 -15.25 -8.03 0.75
CA LYS A 279 -15.81 -6.67 0.65
C LYS A 279 -16.61 -6.46 -0.62
N ALA A 280 -17.50 -5.47 -0.61
CA ALA A 280 -17.96 -4.85 -1.84
C ALA A 280 -16.87 -3.91 -2.37
N PRO A 281 -16.71 -3.76 -3.70
CA PRO A 281 -15.65 -2.96 -4.31
C PRO A 281 -15.98 -1.46 -4.32
N GLU A 282 -16.38 -0.92 -3.15
CA GLU A 282 -16.81 0.48 -2.99
C GLU A 282 -15.68 1.45 -3.36
N LEU A 283 -14.44 1.11 -3.00
CA LEU A 283 -13.29 1.97 -3.31
C LEU A 283 -13.01 1.97 -4.81
N TRP A 284 -13.07 0.82 -5.49
CA TRP A 284 -12.95 0.76 -6.94
C TRP A 284 -14.05 1.58 -7.64
N ASP A 285 -15.32 1.44 -7.22
CA ASP A 285 -16.44 2.21 -7.77
C ASP A 285 -16.21 3.72 -7.62
N ALA A 286 -15.77 4.16 -6.44
CA ALA A 286 -15.46 5.58 -6.21
C ALA A 286 -14.29 6.06 -7.09
N LEU A 287 -13.24 5.26 -7.27
CA LEU A 287 -12.09 5.59 -8.14
C LEU A 287 -12.52 5.69 -9.61
N VAL A 288 -13.38 4.81 -10.09
CA VAL A 288 -13.95 4.86 -11.46
C VAL A 288 -14.75 6.16 -11.67
N ARG A 289 -15.57 6.54 -10.69
CA ARG A 289 -16.34 7.79 -10.76
C ARG A 289 -15.46 9.03 -10.73
N LEU A 290 -14.35 9.01 -9.96
CA LEU A 290 -13.36 10.08 -10.01
C LEU A 290 -12.69 10.16 -11.38
N MET A 291 -12.23 9.03 -11.92
CA MET A 291 -11.62 8.98 -13.27
C MET A 291 -12.57 9.50 -14.36
N ALA A 292 -13.87 9.33 -14.18
CA ALA A 292 -14.86 9.85 -15.12
C ALA A 292 -15.03 11.39 -15.09
N GLN A 293 -14.42 12.11 -14.14
CA GLN A 293 -14.51 13.56 -14.04
C GLN A 293 -13.53 14.30 -14.98
N GLY A 294 -12.42 13.65 -15.39
CA GLY A 294 -11.45 14.27 -16.28
C GLY A 294 -11.42 13.64 -17.66
N ASP A 295 -10.96 14.39 -18.65
CA ASP A 295 -10.82 13.92 -20.04
C ASP A 295 -9.51 13.13 -20.26
N ASP A 296 -8.46 13.40 -19.47
CA ASP A 296 -7.17 12.74 -19.50
C ASP A 296 -6.90 12.06 -18.14
N VAL A 297 -6.71 10.75 -18.17
CA VAL A 297 -6.49 9.94 -16.97
C VAL A 297 -5.22 9.12 -17.13
N LEU A 298 -4.31 9.24 -16.16
CA LEU A 298 -3.13 8.40 -16.02
C LEU A 298 -3.24 7.56 -14.74
N LEU A 299 -3.56 6.29 -14.89
CA LEU A 299 -3.59 5.31 -13.81
C LEU A 299 -2.22 4.65 -13.65
N GLN A 300 -1.55 4.87 -12.53
CA GLN A 300 -0.28 4.23 -12.19
C GLN A 300 -0.51 3.12 -11.20
N THR A 301 -0.08 1.92 -11.55
CA THR A 301 -0.25 0.72 -10.72
C THR A 301 0.86 -0.30 -11.00
N PRO A 302 1.34 -1.06 -10.00
CA PRO A 302 2.43 -2.02 -10.23
C PRO A 302 2.03 -3.16 -11.18
N TYR A 303 0.75 -3.49 -11.26
CA TYR A 303 0.16 -4.53 -12.11
C TYR A 303 -1.36 -4.32 -12.24
N ILE A 304 -1.95 -5.00 -13.23
CA ILE A 304 -3.39 -4.96 -13.52
C ILE A 304 -3.91 -6.40 -13.46
N ILE A 305 -4.74 -6.71 -12.46
CA ILE A 305 -5.35 -8.03 -12.27
C ILE A 305 -6.85 -7.86 -12.02
N CYS A 306 -7.57 -7.46 -13.06
CA CYS A 306 -8.98 -7.11 -13.00
C CYS A 306 -9.89 -8.30 -13.31
N ASN A 307 -11.08 -8.33 -12.70
CA ASN A 307 -12.18 -9.19 -13.16
C ASN A 307 -12.91 -8.54 -14.35
N ASP A 308 -13.90 -9.25 -14.91
CA ASP A 308 -14.65 -8.74 -16.06
C ASP A 308 -15.37 -7.41 -15.79
N LYS A 309 -15.89 -7.23 -14.55
CA LYS A 309 -16.52 -5.96 -14.17
C LYS A 309 -15.52 -4.81 -14.18
N MET A 310 -14.37 -4.97 -13.55
CA MET A 310 -13.33 -3.94 -13.51
C MET A 310 -12.80 -3.63 -14.92
N TYR A 311 -12.65 -4.64 -15.79
CA TYR A 311 -12.30 -4.43 -17.19
C TYR A 311 -13.39 -3.68 -17.96
N ASN A 312 -14.68 -3.96 -17.74
CA ASN A 312 -15.78 -3.24 -18.37
C ASN A 312 -15.84 -1.78 -17.89
N ASP A 313 -15.51 -1.52 -16.60
CA ASP A 313 -15.41 -0.17 -16.07
C ASP A 313 -14.27 0.63 -16.77
N LEU A 314 -13.10 0.00 -17.00
CA LEU A 314 -11.99 0.61 -17.74
C LEU A 314 -12.35 0.86 -19.23
N GLU A 315 -13.06 -0.07 -19.87
CA GLU A 315 -13.56 0.06 -21.24
C GLU A 315 -14.51 1.26 -21.36
N ALA A 316 -15.49 1.38 -20.48
CA ALA A 316 -16.43 2.49 -20.47
C ALA A 316 -15.74 3.86 -20.24
N LEU A 317 -14.66 3.89 -19.45
CA LEU A 317 -13.83 5.09 -19.31
C LEU A 317 -13.06 5.38 -20.60
N ALA A 318 -12.44 4.38 -21.23
CA ALA A 318 -11.64 4.53 -22.43
C ALA A 318 -12.48 4.96 -23.66
N GLU A 319 -13.78 4.63 -23.72
CA GLU A 319 -14.69 5.09 -24.77
C GLU A 319 -14.88 6.61 -24.80
N THR A 320 -14.74 7.27 -23.64
CA THR A 320 -15.08 8.69 -23.49
C THR A 320 -13.93 9.55 -22.95
N ARG A 321 -12.83 8.95 -22.54
CA ARG A 321 -11.66 9.59 -21.91
C ARG A 321 -10.36 9.06 -22.53
N GLN A 322 -9.31 9.86 -22.49
CA GLN A 322 -7.98 9.36 -22.78
C GLN A 322 -7.45 8.61 -21.55
N LEU A 323 -7.69 7.30 -21.50
CA LEU A 323 -7.24 6.46 -20.40
C LEU A 323 -5.90 5.79 -20.75
N ARG A 324 -4.90 6.08 -19.96
CA ARG A 324 -3.57 5.48 -20.05
C ARG A 324 -3.19 4.84 -18.73
N VAL A 325 -2.61 3.66 -18.81
CA VAL A 325 -2.10 2.97 -17.61
C VAL A 325 -0.57 2.95 -17.66
N LEU A 326 0.08 3.30 -16.55
CA LEU A 326 1.52 3.18 -16.36
C LEU A 326 1.77 2.00 -15.40
N THR A 327 2.40 0.94 -15.90
CA THR A 327 2.65 -0.28 -15.14
C THR A 327 4.01 -0.89 -15.48
N ASN A 328 4.47 -1.90 -14.73
CA ASN A 328 5.69 -2.59 -15.04
C ASN A 328 5.58 -3.38 -16.34
N ALA A 329 6.58 -3.29 -17.22
CA ALA A 329 6.82 -4.32 -18.20
C ALA A 329 7.07 -5.66 -17.51
N VAL A 330 6.75 -6.77 -18.18
CA VAL A 330 6.96 -8.12 -17.63
C VAL A 330 8.46 -8.37 -17.30
N GLU A 331 9.34 -7.76 -18.05
CA GLU A 331 10.80 -7.79 -17.85
C GLU A 331 11.23 -7.09 -16.56
N ASN A 332 10.54 -6.00 -16.20
CA ASN A 332 10.87 -5.08 -15.10
C ASN A 332 10.20 -5.48 -13.77
N GLY A 333 9.01 -6.11 -13.83
CA GLY A 333 8.20 -6.35 -12.65
C GLY A 333 8.81 -7.33 -11.65
N ALA A 334 8.69 -7.03 -10.36
CA ALA A 334 9.16 -7.87 -9.26
C ALA A 334 8.12 -8.90 -8.79
N ASN A 335 6.82 -8.68 -9.07
CA ASN A 335 5.75 -9.58 -8.66
C ASN A 335 5.48 -10.66 -9.73
N PRO A 336 5.84 -11.95 -9.49
CA PRO A 336 5.61 -13.02 -10.47
C PRO A 336 4.14 -13.22 -10.83
N SER A 337 3.22 -13.03 -9.89
CA SER A 337 1.78 -13.19 -10.13
C SER A 337 1.26 -12.09 -11.04
N GLY A 338 1.60 -10.83 -10.76
CA GLY A 338 1.22 -9.69 -11.60
C GLY A 338 1.78 -9.80 -13.02
N CYS A 339 3.09 -10.12 -13.14
CA CYS A 339 3.73 -10.32 -14.45
C CYS A 339 3.10 -11.46 -15.26
N SER A 340 2.74 -12.57 -14.59
CA SER A 340 2.13 -13.74 -15.24
C SER A 340 0.71 -13.46 -15.72
N ASP A 341 -0.08 -12.72 -14.93
CA ASP A 341 -1.43 -12.30 -15.30
C ASP A 341 -1.39 -11.30 -16.45
N TYR A 342 -0.55 -10.26 -16.35
CA TYR A 342 -0.39 -9.26 -17.40
C TYR A 342 0.08 -9.87 -18.73
N LEU A 343 1.03 -10.83 -18.69
CA LEU A 343 1.49 -11.55 -19.88
C LEU A 343 0.32 -12.20 -20.65
N ARG A 344 -0.68 -12.68 -19.94
CA ARG A 344 -1.88 -13.30 -20.51
C ARG A 344 -2.93 -12.28 -20.92
N GLU A 345 -3.20 -11.29 -20.06
CA GLU A 345 -4.32 -10.37 -20.19
C GLU A 345 -4.01 -9.12 -21.02
N LYS A 346 -2.76 -8.86 -21.38
CA LYS A 346 -2.35 -7.66 -22.13
C LYS A 346 -3.24 -7.37 -23.33
N GLN A 347 -3.52 -8.37 -24.17
CA GLN A 347 -4.36 -8.19 -25.36
C GLN A 347 -5.83 -7.89 -25.00
N ASN A 348 -6.32 -8.46 -23.91
CA ASN A 348 -7.65 -8.15 -23.39
C ASN A 348 -7.74 -6.69 -22.91
N ILE A 349 -6.72 -6.19 -22.23
CA ILE A 349 -6.64 -4.78 -21.79
C ILE A 349 -6.61 -3.83 -22.97
N LEU A 350 -5.73 -4.07 -23.94
CA LEU A 350 -5.61 -3.24 -25.15
C LEU A 350 -6.90 -3.25 -25.99
N SER A 351 -7.55 -4.42 -26.16
CA SER A 351 -8.79 -4.53 -26.93
C SER A 351 -9.98 -3.75 -26.34
N ARG A 352 -9.85 -3.29 -25.08
CA ARG A 352 -10.82 -2.42 -24.40
C ARG A 352 -10.54 -0.92 -24.53
N GLY A 353 -9.64 -0.54 -25.44
CA GLY A 353 -9.33 0.87 -25.70
C GLY A 353 -8.34 1.50 -24.73
N VAL A 354 -7.69 0.70 -23.86
CA VAL A 354 -6.75 1.19 -22.86
C VAL A 354 -5.32 1.16 -23.40
N ASP A 355 -4.64 2.30 -23.42
CA ASP A 355 -3.23 2.39 -23.77
C ASP A 355 -2.35 2.11 -22.53
N VAL A 356 -1.26 1.37 -22.73
CA VAL A 356 -0.42 0.92 -21.59
C VAL A 356 1.03 1.31 -21.79
N TYR A 357 1.55 2.17 -20.89
CA TYR A 357 2.97 2.41 -20.70
C TYR A 357 3.57 1.24 -19.90
N GLU A 358 4.40 0.45 -20.54
CA GLU A 358 5.14 -0.65 -19.93
C GLU A 358 6.54 -0.16 -19.55
N VAL A 359 6.75 0.13 -18.26
CA VAL A 359 8.00 0.71 -17.73
C VAL A 359 9.12 -0.32 -17.74
N VAL A 360 10.28 0.08 -18.26
CA VAL A 360 11.52 -0.72 -18.33
C VAL A 360 12.68 0.14 -17.80
N CYS A 361 12.85 0.18 -16.47
CA CYS A 361 13.87 1.04 -15.83
C CYS A 361 14.81 0.28 -14.88
N GLY A 362 14.69 -1.05 -14.79
CA GLY A 362 15.51 -1.87 -13.91
C GLY A 362 15.06 -1.91 -12.44
N GLN A 363 14.19 -1.00 -12.02
CA GLN A 363 13.56 -0.98 -10.70
C GLN A 363 12.06 -1.24 -10.85
N SER A 364 11.46 -1.95 -9.90
CA SER A 364 10.02 -2.22 -9.97
C SER A 364 9.21 -0.99 -9.57
N LEU A 365 8.34 -0.53 -10.46
CA LEU A 365 7.33 0.49 -10.17
C LEU A 365 6.29 -0.10 -9.21
N HIS A 366 6.06 0.57 -8.09
CA HIS A 366 5.09 0.14 -7.08
C HIS A 366 4.07 1.24 -6.72
N THR A 367 4.12 2.38 -7.38
CA THR A 367 3.20 3.51 -7.17
C THR A 367 1.74 3.13 -7.42
N LYS A 368 0.83 3.68 -6.64
CA LYS A 368 -0.62 3.62 -6.82
C LYS A 368 -1.12 5.07 -6.84
N THR A 369 -1.22 5.60 -8.05
CA THR A 369 -1.58 7.01 -8.26
C THR A 369 -2.52 7.12 -9.46
N ILE A 370 -3.53 7.97 -9.37
CA ILE A 370 -4.38 8.32 -10.49
C ILE A 370 -4.31 9.84 -10.67
N LEU A 371 -3.89 10.29 -11.85
CA LEU A 371 -3.86 11.70 -12.22
C LEU A 371 -5.01 11.94 -13.20
N ILE A 372 -5.91 12.85 -12.84
CA ILE A 372 -7.16 13.10 -13.54
C ILE A 372 -7.22 14.57 -13.91
N GLY A 373 -7.42 14.89 -15.19
CA GLY A 373 -7.42 16.27 -15.68
C GLY A 373 -6.14 17.01 -15.27
N ASN A 374 -6.28 18.26 -14.86
CA ASN A 374 -5.14 19.11 -14.51
C ASN A 374 -5.00 19.37 -12.99
N ASP A 375 -5.97 18.99 -12.19
CA ASP A 375 -6.15 19.45 -10.82
C ASP A 375 -6.39 18.32 -9.81
N LEU A 376 -6.85 17.14 -10.26
CA LEU A 376 -7.21 16.07 -9.33
C LEU A 376 -6.16 14.96 -9.34
N SER A 377 -5.65 14.63 -8.15
CA SER A 377 -4.68 13.57 -7.92
C SER A 377 -5.17 12.62 -6.84
N VAL A 378 -5.01 11.31 -7.06
CA VAL A 378 -5.38 10.28 -6.08
C VAL A 378 -4.16 9.42 -5.79
N VAL A 379 -3.74 9.34 -4.52
CA VAL A 379 -2.52 8.63 -4.11
C VAL A 379 -2.81 7.74 -2.90
N GLY A 380 -2.31 6.51 -2.89
CA GLY A 380 -2.49 5.65 -1.72
C GLY A 380 -1.98 4.23 -1.88
N SER A 381 -2.75 3.27 -1.36
CA SER A 381 -2.33 1.87 -1.27
C SER A 381 -2.99 0.94 -2.29
N PHE A 382 -4.09 1.38 -2.97
CA PHE A 382 -4.94 0.56 -3.82
C PHE A 382 -4.26 0.18 -5.15
N ASN A 383 -4.04 -1.09 -5.38
CA ASN A 383 -3.62 -1.61 -6.69
C ASN A 383 -4.85 -1.81 -7.61
N ALA A 384 -4.63 -1.77 -8.93
CA ALA A 384 -5.67 -2.17 -9.90
C ALA A 384 -5.79 -3.71 -9.94
N ASP A 385 -6.19 -4.31 -8.82
CA ASP A 385 -6.34 -5.76 -8.68
C ASP A 385 -7.56 -6.16 -7.85
N MET A 386 -7.93 -7.43 -7.94
CA MET A 386 -9.08 -7.97 -7.23
C MET A 386 -8.85 -8.08 -5.72
N ARG A 387 -7.59 -8.19 -5.27
CA ARG A 387 -7.30 -8.19 -3.82
C ARG A 387 -7.66 -6.84 -3.21
N SER A 388 -7.16 -5.76 -3.79
CA SER A 388 -7.45 -4.41 -3.34
C SER A 388 -8.94 -4.09 -3.39
N ALA A 389 -9.63 -4.56 -4.44
CA ALA A 389 -11.06 -4.29 -4.61
C ALA A 389 -11.96 -5.08 -3.62
N TYR A 390 -11.60 -6.34 -3.30
CA TYR A 390 -12.53 -7.26 -2.62
C TYR A 390 -12.04 -7.85 -1.30
N LEU A 391 -10.73 -7.79 -1.00
CA LEU A 391 -10.15 -8.56 0.12
C LEU A 391 -9.38 -7.70 1.12
N ASP A 392 -8.50 -6.83 0.64
CA ASP A 392 -7.57 -6.10 1.49
C ASP A 392 -8.18 -4.80 2.03
N THR A 393 -7.65 -4.26 3.11
CA THR A 393 -7.94 -2.88 3.50
C THR A 393 -7.13 -1.95 2.61
N GLU A 394 -7.74 -0.85 2.17
CA GLU A 394 -7.10 0.10 1.26
C GLU A 394 -7.51 1.53 1.57
N LEU A 395 -6.59 2.46 1.36
CA LEU A 395 -6.78 3.89 1.51
C LEU A 395 -6.28 4.64 0.28
N MET A 396 -7.05 5.64 -0.16
CA MET A 396 -6.63 6.58 -1.21
C MET A 396 -6.93 8.01 -0.75
N LEU A 397 -5.95 8.90 -0.90
CA LEU A 397 -6.12 10.34 -0.73
C LEU A 397 -6.50 10.97 -2.06
N VAL A 398 -7.59 11.70 -2.07
CA VAL A 398 -8.01 12.55 -3.19
C VAL A 398 -7.55 13.96 -2.87
N ILE A 399 -6.71 14.54 -3.75
CA ILE A 399 -6.09 15.85 -3.57
C ILE A 399 -6.49 16.73 -4.75
N GLU A 400 -7.17 17.83 -4.46
CA GLU A 400 -7.55 18.84 -5.44
C GLU A 400 -6.53 19.98 -5.43
N SER A 401 -5.65 20.01 -6.43
CA SER A 401 -4.60 21.03 -6.60
C SER A 401 -3.96 20.92 -7.97
N GLU A 402 -4.00 21.99 -8.77
CA GLU A 402 -3.29 22.07 -10.05
C GLU A 402 -1.77 21.92 -9.85
N GLU A 403 -1.20 22.56 -8.83
CA GLU A 403 0.23 22.50 -8.53
C GLU A 403 0.69 21.08 -8.22
N VAL A 404 -0.03 20.37 -7.35
CA VAL A 404 0.29 19.00 -6.98
C VAL A 404 0.11 18.05 -8.17
N ASN A 405 -0.97 18.18 -8.94
CA ASN A 405 -1.19 17.36 -10.14
C ASN A 405 -0.09 17.56 -11.17
N ALA A 406 0.30 18.82 -11.44
CA ALA A 406 1.38 19.13 -12.36
C ALA A 406 2.73 18.57 -11.89
N ALA A 407 3.05 18.67 -10.60
CA ALA A 407 4.27 18.11 -10.03
C ALA A 407 4.29 16.58 -10.16
N LEU A 408 3.19 15.88 -9.84
CA LEU A 408 3.09 14.42 -9.96
C LEU A 408 3.14 13.95 -11.43
N ARG A 409 2.58 14.73 -12.37
CA ARG A 409 2.73 14.46 -13.80
C ARG A 409 4.18 14.62 -14.25
N GLN A 410 4.86 15.67 -13.79
CA GLN A 410 6.28 15.90 -14.09
C GLN A 410 7.16 14.75 -13.57
N GLU A 411 6.92 14.27 -12.35
CA GLU A 411 7.61 13.10 -11.80
C GLU A 411 7.33 11.82 -12.62
N SER A 412 6.15 11.71 -13.21
CA SER A 412 5.80 10.55 -14.02
C SER A 412 6.51 10.51 -15.38
N VAL A 413 6.96 11.67 -15.90
CA VAL A 413 7.63 11.77 -17.21
C VAL A 413 8.89 10.89 -17.25
N GLN A 414 9.65 10.82 -16.18
CA GLN A 414 10.88 9.99 -16.14
C GLN A 414 10.60 8.49 -16.38
N TYR A 415 9.43 8.00 -15.96
CA TYR A 415 9.02 6.60 -16.15
C TYR A 415 8.40 6.39 -17.53
N ILE A 416 7.62 7.38 -18.01
CA ILE A 416 7.08 7.40 -19.38
C ILE A 416 8.22 7.38 -20.39
N ASP A 417 9.26 8.17 -20.19
CA ASP A 417 10.45 8.21 -21.05
C ASP A 417 11.18 6.85 -21.12
N GLN A 418 11.09 6.05 -20.07
CA GLN A 418 11.68 4.70 -19.99
C GLN A 418 10.69 3.58 -20.31
N SER A 419 9.53 3.93 -20.89
CA SER A 419 8.48 2.96 -21.25
C SER A 419 8.42 2.67 -22.74
N ARG A 420 7.82 1.53 -23.06
CA ARG A 420 7.16 1.34 -24.35
C ARG A 420 5.66 1.52 -24.14
N LEU A 421 5.03 2.35 -24.95
CA LEU A 421 3.59 2.55 -24.99
C LEU A 421 2.99 1.54 -25.94
N ALA A 422 2.25 0.56 -25.42
CA ALA A 422 1.41 -0.33 -26.21
C ALA A 422 0.06 0.34 -26.42
N LEU A 423 -0.27 0.65 -27.65
CA LEU A 423 -1.52 1.30 -28.05
C LEU A 423 -2.62 0.25 -28.27
N HIS A 424 -3.84 0.63 -27.97
CA HIS A 424 -5.01 -0.22 -28.15
C HIS A 424 -5.30 -0.57 -29.63
N ASP A 425 -4.85 0.25 -30.58
CA ASP A 425 -4.95 0.00 -32.02
C ASP A 425 -3.89 -1.00 -32.56
N GLY A 426 -3.01 -1.50 -31.68
CA GLY A 426 -1.93 -2.42 -31.99
C GLY A 426 -0.60 -1.75 -32.31
N GLY A 427 -0.51 -0.41 -32.26
CA GLY A 427 0.73 0.33 -32.38
C GLY A 427 1.63 0.16 -31.14
N THR A 428 2.90 0.57 -31.30
CA THR A 428 3.85 0.67 -30.18
C THR A 428 4.73 1.90 -30.38
N GLU A 429 4.82 2.72 -29.36
CA GLU A 429 5.71 3.88 -29.29
C GLU A 429 6.75 3.67 -28.20
N TYR A 430 7.89 4.31 -28.33
CA TYR A 430 8.99 4.18 -27.36
C TYR A 430 9.31 5.53 -26.77
N GLY A 431 9.47 5.55 -25.44
CA GLY A 431 9.89 6.73 -24.70
C GLY A 431 11.32 7.17 -25.09
N ALA A 432 11.64 8.43 -24.82
CA ALA A 432 12.91 9.04 -25.23
C ALA A 432 14.16 8.37 -24.63
N ARG A 433 14.01 7.68 -23.48
CA ARG A 433 15.06 6.98 -22.74
C ARG A 433 14.78 5.48 -22.62
N PHE A 434 13.94 4.92 -23.48
CA PHE A 434 13.64 3.50 -23.47
C PHE A 434 14.87 2.67 -23.84
N GLU A 435 15.16 1.70 -22.99
CA GLU A 435 16.21 0.68 -23.22
C GLU A 435 15.56 -0.71 -23.21
N GLU A 436 15.79 -1.50 -24.24
CA GLU A 436 15.18 -2.82 -24.35
C GLU A 436 15.79 -3.79 -23.32
N MET A 437 14.92 -4.39 -22.50
CA MET A 437 15.28 -5.49 -21.61
C MET A 437 14.73 -6.80 -22.15
N THR A 438 15.54 -7.86 -22.08
CA THR A 438 15.12 -9.19 -22.48
C THR A 438 14.63 -10.00 -21.28
N LEU A 439 13.42 -10.55 -21.37
CA LEU A 439 12.94 -11.50 -20.37
C LEU A 439 13.67 -12.84 -20.56
N PRO A 440 14.47 -13.31 -19.56
CA PRO A 440 15.14 -14.60 -19.65
C PRO A 440 14.16 -15.73 -19.94
N TRP A 441 14.52 -16.67 -20.81
CA TRP A 441 13.62 -17.74 -21.24
C TRP A 441 13.04 -18.57 -20.08
N ALA A 442 13.85 -18.82 -19.04
CA ALA A 442 13.41 -19.56 -17.84
C ALA A 442 12.34 -18.78 -17.07
N LYS A 443 12.50 -17.46 -16.92
CA LYS A 443 11.52 -16.56 -16.28
C LYS A 443 10.24 -16.49 -17.11
N ARG A 444 10.35 -16.43 -18.44
CA ARG A 444 9.18 -16.49 -19.36
C ARG A 444 8.42 -17.81 -19.22
N ALA A 445 9.12 -18.95 -19.21
CA ALA A 445 8.51 -20.25 -19.04
C ALA A 445 7.79 -20.37 -17.68
N LEU A 446 8.42 -19.87 -16.60
CA LEU A 446 7.81 -19.81 -15.28
C LEU A 446 6.53 -18.97 -15.28
N TYR A 447 6.56 -17.77 -15.83
CA TYR A 447 5.39 -16.88 -15.88
C TYR A 447 4.27 -17.46 -16.73
N THR A 448 4.60 -18.11 -17.85
CA THR A 448 3.61 -18.82 -18.66
C THR A 448 2.96 -19.96 -17.86
N ALA A 449 3.74 -20.77 -17.14
CA ALA A 449 3.19 -21.84 -16.31
C ALA A 449 2.31 -21.29 -15.17
N LEU A 450 2.76 -20.23 -14.48
CA LEU A 450 2.00 -19.58 -13.42
C LEU A 450 0.67 -19.00 -13.96
N SER A 451 0.65 -18.41 -15.15
CA SER A 451 -0.57 -17.83 -15.74
C SER A 451 -1.68 -18.86 -15.96
N PHE A 452 -1.35 -20.13 -16.17
CA PHE A 452 -2.33 -21.24 -16.22
C PHE A 452 -2.81 -21.65 -14.83
N LEU A 453 -1.91 -21.78 -13.87
CA LEU A 453 -2.25 -22.19 -12.50
C LEU A 453 -3.09 -21.15 -11.78
N GLN A 454 -2.81 -19.88 -12.02
CA GLN A 454 -3.49 -18.73 -11.39
C GLN A 454 -4.96 -18.61 -11.80
N ARG A 455 -5.41 -19.18 -12.91
CA ARG A 455 -6.82 -19.15 -13.34
C ARG A 455 -7.80 -19.55 -12.24
N LEU A 456 -7.44 -20.56 -11.45
CA LEU A 456 -8.28 -21.09 -10.37
C LEU A 456 -8.34 -20.18 -9.13
N ILE A 457 -7.30 -19.36 -8.94
CA ILE A 457 -7.14 -18.50 -7.75
C ILE A 457 -7.05 -17.03 -8.11
N ARG A 458 -7.33 -16.65 -9.37
CA ARG A 458 -7.18 -15.29 -9.86
C ARG A 458 -7.96 -14.26 -9.04
N HIS A 459 -9.12 -14.65 -8.53
CA HIS A 459 -9.94 -13.84 -7.64
C HIS A 459 -9.30 -13.55 -6.27
N LEU A 460 -8.16 -14.18 -5.97
CA LEU A 460 -7.33 -13.93 -4.77
C LEU A 460 -6.08 -13.07 -5.05
N LEU A 461 -5.90 -12.63 -6.30
CA LEU A 461 -4.74 -11.86 -6.75
C LEU A 461 -5.07 -10.38 -6.90
#